data_112ab1e758b54d8ec36362aedb4adf53
#
_entry.id   112ab1e758b54d8ec36362aedb4adf53
#
_cell.length_a   1.000
_cell.length_b   1.000
_cell.length_c   1.000
_cell.angle_alpha   90.00
_cell.angle_beta   90.00
_cell.angle_gamma   90.00
#
_symmetry.space_group_name_H-M   'P 1'
#
loop_
_entity.id
_entity.type
_entity.pdbx_description
1 polymer ?
#
loop_
_entity_poly.entity_id
_entity_poly.type
_entity_poly.pdbx_seq_one_letter_code
_entity_poly.pdbx_strand_id
1 'polypeptide(L)'
;MGLARARAGLEAPSRMTVAQARPASRPMTLREHFAQGTVEDSPDLQRILALPRRPKPELRDIVNQMTFRLKKPEGTQTLREHQAWMLWEAPRVGGMLGAIRTGGGKTLVSMLMPMVFPPVTEPDGTTRPLRAVLFIPPSMRAQFAHDWEVYGKHWKLPNLAGGKWFTAGIPVLHVVAYSELSHAKSTALLRQIKPDLIVADECSNLRNPASSRAFRFLNHYVSAPETIFCGWDASIIATGIGDFWHLLGIALGEGSPTPLSEAELRRWALALDPSLREGYFMPGALLQFCEPGESPRSGFQRRLVDTPGVVATEENALGIPLSFIERRPPKVPEEIRQALKNLRRKPADGGWKRPDGEEFAEMTEVVACARQLASGLYLRWRYPRGEPPEVIDEWFLRRQNWNRELRAVLGNPRVHMDSPLLCENAAARWFDGGCTGCARGPQQEHEATCRDVESHPLWPAFTYLAWRAVEDTVVHRTQVVWMSDWLLEDAAEWAREAPGIVWVDHPEFGHRLEKLTGFRYYGGGDEAAKEILKEDGSRSIICSVEANKRGKNLQFLNRNLIVSFPASNDTVEQLVGRTARSGQSAAEVTVHYYAHTEELEDAIAKAKARGKFVNEILGSEQKICWGTWR
;
A
#
# COMPACT_ATOMS: atom_id res chain seq x y z
N MET A 1 8.16 18.32 -28.48
CA MET A 1 7.41 19.50 -28.01
C MET A 1 5.98 19.20 -27.52
N GLY A 2 5.33 18.09 -27.87
CA GLY A 2 3.98 17.74 -27.39
C GLY A 2 3.87 17.22 -25.96
N LEU A 3 4.91 16.57 -25.43
CA LEU A 3 4.92 15.95 -24.11
C LEU A 3 4.95 16.94 -22.93
N ALA A 4 5.54 18.12 -23.11
CA ALA A 4 5.65 19.11 -22.04
C ALA A 4 4.30 19.80 -21.70
N ARG A 5 3.38 19.91 -22.66
CA ARG A 5 2.06 20.52 -22.42
C ARG A 5 1.08 19.61 -21.70
N ALA A 6 1.16 18.31 -21.91
CA ALA A 6 0.24 17.35 -21.33
C ALA A 6 0.45 17.14 -19.80
N ARG A 7 1.70 17.30 -19.35
CA ARG A 7 2.04 17.17 -17.91
C ARG A 7 1.72 18.41 -17.08
N ALA A 8 1.52 19.56 -17.71
CA ALA A 8 1.14 20.81 -17.05
C ALA A 8 -0.32 20.84 -16.54
N GLY A 9 -1.16 19.88 -16.94
CA GLY A 9 -2.55 19.76 -16.50
C GLY A 9 -2.75 18.95 -15.22
N LEU A 10 -1.69 18.35 -14.67
CA LEU A 10 -1.73 17.80 -13.33
C LEU A 10 -1.58 18.96 -12.33
N GLU A 11 -2.68 19.65 -12.06
CA GLU A 11 -2.74 20.55 -10.91
C GLU A 11 -2.35 19.74 -9.69
N ALA A 12 -1.38 20.24 -8.90
CA ALA A 12 -1.17 19.77 -7.55
C ALA A 12 -2.55 19.73 -6.88
N PRO A 13 -2.91 18.68 -6.13
CA PRO A 13 -4.21 18.63 -5.46
C PRO A 13 -4.39 19.97 -4.77
N SER A 14 -5.30 20.79 -5.30
CA SER A 14 -5.57 22.13 -4.78
C SER A 14 -5.79 21.93 -3.29
N ARG A 15 -5.15 22.73 -2.45
CA ARG A 15 -5.51 22.83 -1.03
C ARG A 15 -7.02 22.91 -1.06
N MET A 16 -7.70 21.84 -0.57
CA MET A 16 -9.14 21.71 -0.60
C MET A 16 -9.72 23.03 -0.10
N THR A 17 -10.16 23.86 -1.02
CA THR A 17 -11.01 24.99 -0.69
C THR A 17 -12.27 24.37 -0.13
N VAL A 18 -12.60 24.74 1.09
CA VAL A 18 -13.84 24.34 1.78
C VAL A 18 -14.98 24.61 0.82
N ALA A 19 -15.48 23.55 0.19
CA ALA A 19 -16.62 23.65 -0.72
C ALA A 19 -17.81 24.09 0.12
N GLN A 20 -18.48 25.14 -0.35
CA GLN A 20 -19.70 25.69 0.24
C GLN A 20 -20.67 24.55 0.61
N ALA A 21 -21.09 24.53 1.87
CA ALA A 21 -22.01 23.54 2.40
C ALA A 21 -23.29 23.48 1.56
N ARG A 22 -23.49 22.37 0.87
CA ARG A 22 -24.78 22.07 0.21
C ARG A 22 -25.81 21.77 1.32
N PRO A 23 -27.07 22.21 1.17
CA PRO A 23 -28.12 21.95 2.14
C PRO A 23 -28.26 20.43 2.37
N ALA A 24 -28.59 20.05 3.60
CA ALA A 24 -28.78 18.68 4.02
C ALA A 24 -29.76 17.94 3.08
N SER A 25 -29.25 17.00 2.31
CA SER A 25 -30.08 16.14 1.50
C SER A 25 -30.79 15.13 2.40
N ARG A 26 -32.10 15.01 2.23
CA ARG A 26 -32.96 13.94 2.75
C ARG A 26 -32.29 12.58 2.55
N PRO A 27 -32.37 11.62 3.51
CA PRO A 27 -31.86 10.27 3.29
C PRO A 27 -32.48 9.69 2.02
N MET A 28 -31.63 9.32 1.07
CA MET A 28 -32.05 8.76 -0.21
C MET A 28 -32.69 7.39 0.01
N THR A 29 -33.76 7.11 -0.70
CA THR A 29 -34.35 5.77 -0.77
C THR A 29 -33.40 4.80 -1.45
N LEU A 30 -33.54 3.49 -1.26
CA LEU A 30 -32.76 2.48 -1.96
C LEU A 30 -32.72 2.71 -3.50
N ARG A 31 -33.84 3.15 -4.09
CA ARG A 31 -33.93 3.51 -5.53
C ARG A 31 -33.10 4.77 -5.88
N GLU A 32 -33.09 5.75 -5.01
CA GLU A 32 -32.28 6.97 -5.17
C GLU A 32 -30.78 6.66 -4.94
N HIS A 33 -30.46 5.63 -4.14
CA HIS A 33 -29.10 5.13 -3.94
C HIS A 33 -28.54 4.43 -5.18
N PHE A 34 -29.39 3.80 -5.99
CA PHE A 34 -28.97 3.10 -7.21
C PHE A 34 -28.73 4.03 -8.40
N ALA A 35 -29.07 5.30 -8.33
CA ALA A 35 -29.04 6.22 -9.47
C ALA A 35 -28.28 7.53 -9.17
N GLN A 36 -27.01 7.43 -8.74
CA GLN A 36 -26.16 8.63 -8.65
C GLN A 36 -25.80 9.21 -10.03
N GLY A 37 -25.90 8.41 -11.09
CA GLY A 37 -25.64 8.84 -12.46
C GLY A 37 -25.13 7.72 -13.36
N THR A 38 -24.84 8.08 -14.58
CA THR A 38 -24.24 7.23 -15.62
C THR A 38 -22.94 7.88 -16.06
N VAL A 39 -21.93 7.08 -16.35
CA VAL A 39 -20.69 7.61 -16.95
C VAL A 39 -21.05 8.11 -18.34
N GLU A 40 -20.88 9.42 -18.56
CA GLU A 40 -21.16 10.08 -19.81
C GLU A 40 -19.99 9.96 -20.78
N ASP A 41 -20.27 10.14 -22.07
CA ASP A 41 -19.23 10.31 -23.07
C ASP A 41 -18.51 11.64 -22.84
N SER A 42 -17.18 11.59 -22.80
CA SER A 42 -16.34 12.74 -22.51
C SER A 42 -15.18 12.85 -23.47
N PRO A 43 -14.59 14.04 -23.63
CA PRO A 43 -13.36 14.20 -24.42
C PRO A 43 -12.23 13.29 -23.94
N ASP A 44 -12.15 13.04 -22.63
CA ASP A 44 -11.10 12.20 -22.03
C ASP A 44 -11.35 10.70 -22.34
N LEU A 45 -12.61 10.24 -22.31
CA LEU A 45 -12.97 8.91 -22.79
C LEU A 45 -12.62 8.72 -24.27
N GLN A 46 -12.96 9.69 -25.13
CA GLN A 46 -12.64 9.64 -26.55
C GLN A 46 -11.12 9.64 -26.80
N ARG A 47 -10.35 10.42 -26.03
CA ARG A 47 -8.88 10.36 -26.03
C ARG A 47 -8.40 8.93 -25.73
N ILE A 48 -8.93 8.30 -24.68
CA ILE A 48 -8.54 6.96 -24.25
C ILE A 48 -8.91 5.89 -25.30
N LEU A 49 -10.07 6.00 -25.91
CA LEU A 49 -10.48 5.12 -27.01
C LEU A 49 -9.56 5.22 -28.22
N ALA A 50 -9.08 6.43 -28.52
CA ALA A 50 -8.18 6.71 -29.64
C ALA A 50 -6.71 6.38 -29.37
N LEU A 51 -6.32 6.05 -28.13
CA LEU A 51 -4.93 5.69 -27.80
C LEU A 51 -4.43 4.51 -28.65
N PRO A 52 -3.17 4.52 -29.07
CA PRO A 52 -2.59 3.43 -29.83
C PRO A 52 -2.68 2.12 -29.03
N ARG A 53 -2.79 1.02 -29.75
CA ARG A 53 -2.64 -0.31 -29.16
C ARG A 53 -1.17 -0.70 -29.14
N ARG A 54 -0.80 -1.48 -28.14
CA ARG A 54 0.57 -2.01 -28.02
C ARG A 54 0.93 -2.80 -29.27
N PRO A 55 2.09 -2.52 -29.90
CA PRO A 55 2.60 -3.36 -30.97
C PRO A 55 2.90 -4.77 -30.40
N LYS A 56 2.72 -5.82 -31.19
CA LYS A 56 3.03 -7.20 -30.83
C LYS A 56 4.28 -7.68 -31.59
N PRO A 57 5.48 -7.18 -31.29
CA PRO A 57 6.71 -7.66 -31.91
C PRO A 57 7.03 -9.08 -31.38
N GLU A 58 7.92 -9.77 -32.05
CA GLU A 58 8.37 -11.06 -31.57
C GLU A 58 9.19 -10.89 -30.28
N LEU A 59 8.65 -11.39 -29.17
CA LEU A 59 9.26 -11.28 -27.83
C LEU A 59 10.68 -11.84 -27.79
N ARG A 60 10.94 -12.93 -28.52
CA ARG A 60 12.25 -13.56 -28.61
C ARG A 60 13.33 -12.61 -29.13
N ASP A 61 13.01 -11.80 -30.12
CA ASP A 61 13.96 -10.84 -30.70
C ASP A 61 14.27 -9.72 -29.70
N ILE A 62 13.26 -9.25 -28.97
CA ILE A 62 13.44 -8.25 -27.91
C ILE A 62 14.31 -8.81 -26.78
N VAL A 63 14.06 -10.04 -26.33
CA VAL A 63 14.89 -10.70 -25.30
C VAL A 63 16.34 -10.78 -25.73
N ASN A 64 16.61 -11.23 -26.96
CA ASN A 64 17.96 -11.35 -27.50
C ASN A 64 18.62 -9.97 -27.61
N GLN A 65 17.95 -8.99 -28.19
CA GLN A 65 18.46 -7.63 -28.37
C GLN A 65 18.80 -6.96 -27.02
N MET A 66 17.86 -6.99 -26.07
CA MET A 66 18.04 -6.33 -24.79
C MET A 66 19.08 -7.05 -23.91
N THR A 67 19.09 -8.38 -23.94
CA THR A 67 20.11 -9.16 -23.24
C THR A 67 21.50 -8.85 -23.80
N PHE A 68 21.68 -8.86 -25.11
CA PHE A 68 22.98 -8.55 -25.74
C PHE A 68 23.45 -7.13 -25.40
N ARG A 69 22.57 -6.15 -25.45
CA ARG A 69 22.87 -4.75 -25.14
C ARG A 69 23.36 -4.55 -23.71
N LEU A 70 22.70 -5.20 -22.74
CA LEU A 70 22.87 -4.92 -21.32
C LEU A 70 23.80 -5.91 -20.60
N LYS A 71 24.04 -7.06 -21.17
CA LYS A 71 24.87 -8.10 -20.58
C LYS A 71 26.37 -7.76 -20.74
N LYS A 72 27.16 -8.07 -19.71
CA LYS A 72 28.64 -8.07 -19.80
C LYS A 72 29.13 -9.23 -20.66
N PRO A 73 30.31 -9.14 -21.26
CA PRO A 73 30.89 -10.25 -22.05
C PRO A 73 30.94 -11.56 -21.27
N GLU A 74 31.34 -11.50 -20.00
CA GLU A 74 31.44 -12.65 -19.08
C GLU A 74 30.11 -13.04 -18.43
N GLY A 75 29.05 -12.27 -18.64
CA GLY A 75 27.75 -12.52 -18.04
C GLY A 75 27.08 -13.79 -18.59
N THR A 76 26.42 -14.56 -17.74
CA THR A 76 25.77 -15.82 -18.12
C THR A 76 24.24 -15.76 -18.07
N GLN A 77 23.66 -14.70 -17.46
CA GLN A 77 22.23 -14.54 -17.32
C GLN A 77 21.57 -14.01 -18.62
N THR A 78 20.28 -14.30 -18.77
CA THR A 78 19.40 -13.82 -19.85
C THR A 78 18.19 -13.13 -19.24
N LEU A 79 17.70 -12.07 -19.85
CA LEU A 79 16.47 -11.40 -19.44
C LEU A 79 15.26 -12.31 -19.69
N ARG A 80 14.28 -12.23 -18.81
CA ARG A 80 12.94 -12.80 -19.04
C ARG A 80 12.17 -11.92 -20.03
N GLU A 81 11.17 -12.46 -20.68
CA GLU A 81 10.38 -11.77 -21.70
C GLU A 81 9.83 -10.42 -21.19
N HIS A 82 9.11 -10.41 -20.06
CA HIS A 82 8.57 -9.19 -19.49
C HIS A 82 9.65 -8.18 -19.06
N GLN A 83 10.83 -8.64 -18.58
CA GLN A 83 11.95 -7.76 -18.24
C GLN A 83 12.52 -7.08 -19.48
N ALA A 84 12.77 -7.87 -20.52
CA ALA A 84 13.26 -7.35 -21.80
C ALA A 84 12.25 -6.39 -22.43
N TRP A 85 10.96 -6.75 -22.37
CA TRP A 85 9.87 -5.88 -22.84
C TRP A 85 9.84 -4.53 -22.13
N MET A 86 9.87 -4.53 -20.79
CA MET A 86 9.88 -3.28 -19.99
C MET A 86 11.06 -2.38 -20.37
N LEU A 87 12.25 -2.94 -20.46
CA LEU A 87 13.48 -2.22 -20.82
C LEU A 87 13.49 -1.73 -22.27
N TRP A 88 12.77 -2.42 -23.16
CA TRP A 88 12.63 -2.04 -24.57
C TRP A 88 11.57 -0.95 -24.78
N GLU A 89 10.42 -1.06 -24.10
CA GLU A 89 9.26 -0.17 -24.30
C GLU A 89 9.40 1.17 -23.57
N ALA A 90 9.91 1.19 -22.31
CA ALA A 90 9.99 2.39 -21.48
C ALA A 90 10.65 3.60 -22.16
N PRO A 91 11.82 3.48 -22.81
CA PRO A 91 12.44 4.63 -23.48
C PRO A 91 11.70 5.08 -24.76
N ARG A 92 10.88 4.21 -25.37
CA ARG A 92 10.08 4.53 -26.55
C ARG A 92 8.82 5.30 -26.21
N VAL A 93 8.23 4.99 -25.07
CA VAL A 93 7.01 5.64 -24.58
C VAL A 93 7.33 6.88 -23.75
N GLY A 94 8.49 6.92 -23.12
CA GLY A 94 8.92 8.03 -22.23
C GLY A 94 8.44 7.84 -20.80
N GLY A 95 8.08 6.64 -20.39
CA GLY A 95 7.65 6.29 -19.04
C GLY A 95 6.93 4.94 -19.01
N MET A 96 6.64 4.43 -17.81
CA MET A 96 6.02 3.12 -17.66
C MET A 96 5.37 2.92 -16.30
N LEU A 97 4.27 2.15 -16.27
CA LEU A 97 3.72 1.57 -15.05
C LEU A 97 3.51 0.07 -15.24
N GLY A 98 4.10 -0.75 -14.35
CA GLY A 98 4.09 -2.21 -14.45
C GLY A 98 3.44 -2.92 -13.27
N ALA A 99 2.43 -3.76 -13.54
CA ALA A 99 1.89 -4.74 -12.60
C ALA A 99 2.71 -6.04 -12.72
N ILE A 100 3.85 -6.10 -12.02
CA ILE A 100 4.82 -7.19 -12.13
C ILE A 100 4.79 -8.03 -10.87
N ARG A 101 4.48 -9.32 -11.02
CA ARG A 101 4.36 -10.28 -9.90
C ARG A 101 5.58 -10.34 -9.01
N THR A 102 5.35 -10.74 -7.76
CA THR A 102 6.42 -11.13 -6.84
C THR A 102 7.26 -12.25 -7.46
N GLY A 103 8.59 -12.09 -7.45
CA GLY A 103 9.49 -13.04 -8.11
C GLY A 103 9.72 -12.79 -9.60
N GLY A 104 9.07 -11.79 -10.21
CA GLY A 104 9.29 -11.37 -11.59
C GLY A 104 10.66 -10.72 -11.87
N GLY A 105 11.50 -10.52 -10.84
CA GLY A 105 12.82 -9.90 -10.99
C GLY A 105 12.76 -8.40 -11.23
N LYS A 106 11.81 -7.71 -10.60
CA LYS A 106 11.65 -6.25 -10.62
C LYS A 106 12.92 -5.51 -10.30
N THR A 107 13.67 -5.98 -9.29
CA THR A 107 14.94 -5.35 -8.85
C THR A 107 15.97 -5.26 -9.96
N LEU A 108 16.11 -6.30 -10.78
CA LEU A 108 17.02 -6.25 -11.94
C LEU A 108 16.57 -5.19 -12.95
N VAL A 109 15.29 -5.13 -13.26
CA VAL A 109 14.74 -4.10 -14.16
C VAL A 109 14.97 -2.70 -13.58
N SER A 110 14.77 -2.51 -12.26
CA SER A 110 15.04 -1.26 -11.56
C SER A 110 16.49 -0.79 -11.72
N MET A 111 17.43 -1.73 -11.62
CA MET A 111 18.88 -1.45 -11.77
C MET A 111 19.27 -1.14 -13.22
N LEU A 112 18.64 -1.83 -14.19
CA LEU A 112 18.98 -1.70 -15.61
C LEU A 112 18.24 -0.55 -16.30
N MET A 113 17.12 -0.05 -15.74
CA MET A 113 16.30 0.96 -16.39
C MET A 113 17.07 2.23 -16.80
N PRO A 114 17.96 2.80 -15.99
CA PRO A 114 18.77 3.96 -16.40
C PRO A 114 19.64 3.70 -17.63
N MET A 115 20.05 2.45 -17.88
CA MET A 115 20.96 2.07 -18.96
C MET A 115 20.30 2.02 -20.35
N VAL A 116 18.95 2.10 -20.40
CA VAL A 116 18.21 2.00 -21.66
C VAL A 116 17.77 3.36 -22.20
N PHE A 117 17.72 4.39 -21.36
CA PHE A 117 17.42 5.75 -21.79
C PHE A 117 18.66 6.43 -22.42
N PRO A 118 18.46 7.36 -23.36
CA PRO A 118 19.56 8.11 -23.95
C PRO A 118 20.18 9.09 -22.94
N PRO A 119 21.42 9.54 -23.17
CA PRO A 119 22.01 10.68 -22.47
C PRO A 119 21.12 11.93 -22.59
N VAL A 120 21.18 12.80 -21.61
CA VAL A 120 20.43 14.06 -21.60
C VAL A 120 21.17 15.09 -22.43
N THR A 121 20.47 15.75 -23.35
CA THR A 121 21.00 16.88 -24.10
C THR A 121 20.64 18.17 -23.36
N GLU A 122 21.67 18.91 -22.95
CA GLU A 122 21.52 20.21 -22.30
C GLU A 122 21.14 21.30 -23.33
N PRO A 123 20.63 22.47 -22.88
CA PRO A 123 20.25 23.56 -23.78
C PRO A 123 21.38 24.11 -24.67
N ASP A 124 22.64 23.94 -24.22
CA ASP A 124 23.83 24.34 -24.99
C ASP A 124 24.27 23.31 -26.04
N GLY A 125 23.52 22.20 -26.19
CA GLY A 125 23.81 21.10 -27.12
C GLY A 125 24.80 20.07 -26.58
N THR A 126 25.37 20.26 -25.40
CA THR A 126 26.21 19.23 -24.76
C THR A 126 25.39 18.06 -24.26
N THR A 127 26.01 16.90 -24.13
CA THR A 127 25.34 15.71 -23.59
C THR A 127 25.99 15.30 -22.27
N ARG A 128 25.15 14.91 -21.31
CA ARG A 128 25.60 14.33 -20.05
C ARG A 128 24.91 13.00 -19.75
N PRO A 129 25.53 12.16 -18.91
CA PRO A 129 24.88 10.96 -18.41
C PRO A 129 23.59 11.29 -17.65
N LEU A 130 22.61 10.40 -17.77
CA LEU A 130 21.33 10.50 -17.08
C LEU A 130 21.51 10.35 -15.56
N ARG A 131 20.82 11.18 -14.80
CA ARG A 131 20.70 11.07 -13.33
C ARG A 131 19.38 10.38 -12.99
N ALA A 132 19.48 9.21 -12.37
CA ALA A 132 18.33 8.45 -11.96
C ALA A 132 18.19 8.40 -10.43
N VAL A 133 16.94 8.41 -9.95
CA VAL A 133 16.59 8.07 -8.57
C VAL A 133 15.82 6.77 -8.60
N LEU A 134 16.24 5.82 -7.76
CA LEU A 134 15.50 4.59 -7.49
C LEU A 134 14.92 4.64 -6.08
N PHE A 135 13.58 4.63 -5.99
CA PHE A 135 12.88 4.47 -4.72
C PHE A 135 12.68 2.99 -4.38
N ILE A 136 13.06 2.62 -3.16
CA ILE A 136 12.87 1.26 -2.62
C ILE A 136 12.27 1.31 -1.21
N PRO A 137 11.55 0.27 -0.75
CA PRO A 137 11.21 0.10 0.66
C PRO A 137 12.47 0.05 1.55
N PRO A 138 12.45 0.65 2.75
CA PRO A 138 13.62 0.63 3.66
C PRO A 138 14.12 -0.79 3.97
N SER A 139 13.21 -1.74 4.13
CA SER A 139 13.51 -3.16 4.39
C SER A 139 14.25 -3.87 3.25
N MET A 140 14.25 -3.29 2.05
CA MET A 140 14.92 -3.87 0.88
C MET A 140 16.38 -3.42 0.72
N ARG A 141 16.89 -2.48 1.51
CA ARG A 141 18.25 -1.95 1.34
C ARG A 141 19.34 -3.04 1.37
N ALA A 142 19.27 -3.94 2.35
CA ALA A 142 20.25 -5.01 2.47
C ALA A 142 20.19 -6.00 1.30
N GLN A 143 18.96 -6.36 0.89
CA GLN A 143 18.75 -7.23 -0.27
C GLN A 143 19.21 -6.55 -1.56
N PHE A 144 18.91 -5.26 -1.73
CA PHE A 144 19.37 -4.50 -2.90
C PHE A 144 20.90 -4.47 -3.00
N ALA A 145 21.62 -4.26 -1.90
CA ALA A 145 23.07 -4.27 -1.89
C ALA A 145 23.63 -5.64 -2.30
N HIS A 146 23.03 -6.72 -1.79
CA HIS A 146 23.41 -8.09 -2.19
C HIS A 146 23.12 -8.34 -3.68
N ASP A 147 21.93 -7.99 -4.14
CA ASP A 147 21.52 -8.18 -5.53
C ASP A 147 22.39 -7.35 -6.49
N TRP A 148 22.82 -6.15 -6.06
CA TRP A 148 23.75 -5.31 -6.82
C TRP A 148 25.07 -6.03 -7.10
N GLU A 149 25.64 -6.68 -6.10
CA GLU A 149 26.88 -7.45 -6.24
C GLU A 149 26.69 -8.69 -7.14
N VAL A 150 25.57 -9.39 -6.97
CA VAL A 150 25.24 -10.58 -7.77
C VAL A 150 25.00 -10.20 -9.23
N TYR A 151 24.13 -9.23 -9.50
CA TYR A 151 23.80 -8.81 -10.86
C TYR A 151 24.97 -8.09 -11.54
N GLY A 152 25.80 -7.36 -10.78
CA GLY A 152 26.98 -6.69 -11.30
C GLY A 152 28.01 -7.62 -11.94
N LYS A 153 27.97 -8.93 -11.66
CA LYS A 153 28.78 -9.94 -12.33
C LYS A 153 28.30 -10.25 -13.76
N HIS A 154 27.05 -10.04 -14.05
CA HIS A 154 26.40 -10.44 -15.31
C HIS A 154 25.98 -9.25 -16.18
N TRP A 155 25.66 -8.11 -15.57
CA TRP A 155 24.99 -6.98 -16.22
C TRP A 155 25.81 -5.69 -16.14
N LYS A 156 25.67 -4.85 -17.15
CA LYS A 156 26.20 -3.48 -17.16
C LYS A 156 25.27 -2.62 -16.31
N LEU A 157 25.69 -2.31 -15.08
CA LEU A 157 24.92 -1.49 -14.15
C LEU A 157 25.32 0.00 -14.25
N PRO A 158 24.45 0.96 -13.85
CA PRO A 158 24.81 2.37 -13.75
C PRO A 158 25.86 2.61 -12.64
N ASN A 159 26.44 3.80 -12.60
CA ASN A 159 27.24 4.23 -11.45
C ASN A 159 26.32 4.42 -10.24
N LEU A 160 26.71 3.87 -9.09
CA LEU A 160 25.97 4.11 -7.85
C LEU A 160 26.45 5.46 -7.25
N ALA A 161 25.51 6.35 -6.93
CA ALA A 161 25.84 7.62 -6.28
C ALA A 161 26.51 7.37 -4.92
N GLY A 162 27.67 8.00 -4.68
CA GLY A 162 28.51 7.75 -3.50
C GLY A 162 29.26 6.42 -3.54
N GLY A 163 29.20 5.68 -4.63
CA GLY A 163 29.96 4.44 -4.83
C GLY A 163 31.47 4.69 -5.00
N LYS A 164 32.25 3.63 -4.74
CA LYS A 164 33.71 3.68 -4.86
C LYS A 164 34.23 3.79 -6.30
N TRP A 165 33.43 3.36 -7.26
CA TRP A 165 33.81 3.29 -8.68
C TRP A 165 32.88 4.16 -9.50
N PHE A 166 33.45 4.95 -10.38
CA PHE A 166 32.74 5.82 -11.31
C PHE A 166 33.29 5.64 -12.72
N THR A 167 32.44 5.36 -13.67
CA THR A 167 32.79 5.26 -15.09
C THR A 167 32.14 6.44 -15.83
N ALA A 168 32.97 7.25 -16.49
CA ALA A 168 32.47 8.40 -17.26
C ALA A 168 31.52 7.96 -18.38
N GLY A 169 30.50 8.74 -18.65
CA GLY A 169 29.51 8.46 -19.70
C GLY A 169 28.41 7.46 -19.31
N ILE A 170 28.50 6.84 -18.13
CA ILE A 170 27.49 5.90 -17.61
C ILE A 170 26.51 6.64 -16.70
N PRO A 171 25.19 6.37 -16.77
CA PRO A 171 24.16 6.95 -15.89
C PRO A 171 24.51 6.84 -14.40
N VAL A 172 24.03 7.79 -13.59
CA VAL A 172 24.22 7.78 -12.13
C VAL A 172 22.90 7.43 -11.46
N LEU A 173 22.92 6.43 -10.57
CA LEU A 173 21.75 5.95 -9.82
C LEU A 173 21.86 6.35 -8.34
N HIS A 174 20.90 7.13 -7.86
CA HIS A 174 20.70 7.44 -6.45
C HIS A 174 19.66 6.50 -5.87
N VAL A 175 20.00 5.72 -4.87
CA VAL A 175 19.06 4.79 -4.19
C VAL A 175 18.52 5.46 -2.93
N VAL A 176 17.23 5.67 -2.90
CA VAL A 176 16.52 6.43 -1.85
C VAL A 176 15.42 5.54 -1.27
N ALA A 177 15.34 5.44 0.06
CA ALA A 177 14.22 4.74 0.68
C ALA A 177 12.97 5.63 0.70
N TYR A 178 11.77 5.03 0.52
CA TYR A 178 10.49 5.76 0.62
C TYR A 178 10.32 6.49 1.96
N SER A 179 10.88 5.95 3.06
CA SER A 179 10.85 6.62 4.37
C SER A 179 11.56 7.96 4.37
N GLU A 180 12.58 8.15 3.53
CA GLU A 180 13.27 9.44 3.40
C GLU A 180 12.32 10.52 2.86
N LEU A 181 11.43 10.19 1.92
CA LEU A 181 10.40 11.12 1.44
C LEU A 181 9.37 11.49 2.51
N SER A 182 9.22 10.71 3.57
CA SER A 182 8.25 10.99 4.65
C SER A 182 8.73 12.11 5.58
N HIS A 183 10.04 12.40 5.64
CA HIS A 183 10.60 13.41 6.52
C HIS A 183 10.57 14.82 5.92
N ALA A 184 10.24 15.83 6.73
CA ALA A 184 10.20 17.23 6.29
C ALA A 184 11.54 17.71 5.70
N LYS A 185 12.66 17.21 6.24
CA LYS A 185 14.02 17.52 5.77
C LYS A 185 14.26 17.09 4.32
N SER A 186 13.50 16.14 3.81
CA SER A 186 13.66 15.61 2.45
C SER A 186 12.87 16.38 1.37
N THR A 187 12.20 17.47 1.73
CA THR A 187 11.48 18.31 0.77
C THR A 187 12.40 18.85 -0.34
N ALA A 188 13.69 19.06 -0.03
CA ALA A 188 14.70 19.51 -0.98
C ALA A 188 15.42 18.37 -1.72
N LEU A 189 15.26 17.11 -1.32
CA LEU A 189 16.05 15.98 -1.82
C LEU A 189 16.02 15.86 -3.34
N LEU A 190 14.82 15.77 -3.93
CA LEU A 190 14.68 15.64 -5.37
C LEU A 190 15.16 16.89 -6.12
N ARG A 191 14.97 18.09 -5.54
CA ARG A 191 15.49 19.35 -6.10
C ARG A 191 17.02 19.42 -6.11
N GLN A 192 17.67 18.79 -5.12
CA GLN A 192 19.13 18.72 -5.07
C GLN A 192 19.68 17.71 -6.07
N ILE A 193 19.05 16.53 -6.18
CA ILE A 193 19.48 15.49 -7.14
C ILE A 193 19.17 15.92 -8.58
N LYS A 194 18.06 16.59 -8.82
CA LYS A 194 17.53 16.96 -10.16
C LYS A 194 17.50 15.72 -11.07
N PRO A 195 16.70 14.70 -10.74
CA PRO A 195 16.66 13.48 -11.53
C PRO A 195 16.03 13.71 -12.90
N ASP A 196 16.59 13.07 -13.92
CA ASP A 196 16.01 12.96 -15.24
C ASP A 196 15.06 11.77 -15.34
N LEU A 197 15.29 10.74 -14.49
CA LEU A 197 14.48 9.54 -14.39
C LEU A 197 14.24 9.20 -12.92
N ILE A 198 12.99 8.92 -12.59
CA ILE A 198 12.62 8.31 -11.31
C ILE A 198 12.10 6.90 -11.57
N VAL A 199 12.72 5.92 -10.92
CA VAL A 199 12.29 4.53 -10.88
C VAL A 199 11.70 4.23 -9.51
N ALA A 200 10.52 3.67 -9.44
CA ALA A 200 9.83 3.33 -8.19
C ALA A 200 9.59 1.82 -8.10
N ASP A 201 10.47 1.10 -7.38
CA ASP A 201 10.26 -0.31 -7.05
C ASP A 201 9.29 -0.40 -5.86
N GLU A 202 8.26 -1.23 -5.94
CA GLU A 202 7.12 -1.29 -5.02
C GLU A 202 6.39 0.09 -4.96
N CYS A 203 5.99 0.61 -6.13
CA CYS A 203 5.38 1.94 -6.29
C CYS A 203 4.04 2.11 -5.56
N SER A 204 3.41 1.04 -5.05
CA SER A 204 2.27 1.10 -4.13
C SER A 204 2.53 1.95 -2.88
N ASN A 205 3.80 2.20 -2.54
CA ASN A 205 4.17 3.16 -1.51
C ASN A 205 3.77 4.60 -1.83
N LEU A 206 3.48 4.92 -3.09
CA LEU A 206 3.05 6.23 -3.59
C LEU A 206 1.55 6.29 -3.91
N ARG A 207 0.79 5.20 -3.73
CA ARG A 207 -0.61 5.11 -4.16
C ARG A 207 -1.57 6.07 -3.45
N ASN A 208 -1.27 6.48 -2.22
CA ASN A 208 -2.08 7.47 -1.51
C ASN A 208 -1.50 8.87 -1.73
N PRO A 209 -2.08 9.70 -2.62
CA PRO A 209 -1.57 11.03 -2.95
C PRO A 209 -1.57 11.99 -1.76
N ALA A 210 -2.42 11.76 -0.74
CA ALA A 210 -2.48 12.56 0.49
C ALA A 210 -1.35 12.24 1.47
N SER A 211 -0.63 11.12 1.30
CA SER A 211 0.50 10.79 2.18
C SER A 211 1.67 11.75 1.97
N SER A 212 2.41 12.07 3.05
CA SER A 212 3.56 12.99 2.99
C SER A 212 4.60 12.61 1.93
N ARG A 213 4.84 11.32 1.73
CA ARG A 213 5.79 10.82 0.71
C ARG A 213 5.28 11.02 -0.70
N ALA A 214 4.02 10.65 -0.96
CA ALA A 214 3.42 10.82 -2.28
C ALA A 214 3.25 12.31 -2.61
N PHE A 215 2.85 13.13 -1.65
CA PHE A 215 2.75 14.58 -1.81
C PHE A 215 4.09 15.20 -2.24
N ARG A 216 5.22 14.83 -1.60
CA ARG A 216 6.55 15.34 -2.00
C ARG A 216 6.99 14.83 -3.37
N PHE A 217 6.66 13.57 -3.67
CA PHE A 217 6.90 13.00 -4.99
C PHE A 217 6.09 13.73 -6.07
N LEU A 218 4.80 13.97 -5.85
CA LEU A 218 3.93 14.70 -6.79
C LEU A 218 4.38 16.16 -6.97
N ASN A 219 4.76 16.84 -5.89
CA ASN A 219 5.30 18.20 -5.96
C ASN A 219 6.59 18.32 -6.78
N HIS A 220 7.38 17.26 -6.89
CA HIS A 220 8.54 17.25 -7.78
C HIS A 220 8.07 17.45 -9.24
N TYR A 221 7.02 16.74 -9.67
CA TYR A 221 6.51 16.83 -11.04
C TYR A 221 5.80 18.16 -11.36
N VAL A 222 5.37 18.90 -10.36
CA VAL A 222 4.89 20.30 -10.56
C VAL A 222 6.06 21.20 -10.99
N SER A 223 7.26 20.98 -10.46
CA SER A 223 8.45 21.82 -10.73
C SER A 223 9.36 21.26 -11.83
N ALA A 224 9.28 19.98 -12.13
CA ALA A 224 10.11 19.26 -13.12
C ALA A 224 9.25 18.23 -13.88
N PRO A 225 8.28 18.71 -14.68
CA PRO A 225 7.33 17.83 -15.38
C PRO A 225 7.99 16.96 -16.46
N GLU A 226 9.20 17.30 -16.89
CA GLU A 226 9.99 16.55 -17.86
C GLU A 226 10.64 15.30 -17.28
N THR A 227 10.70 15.15 -15.95
CA THR A 227 11.29 13.97 -15.28
C THR A 227 10.51 12.72 -15.70
N ILE A 228 11.21 11.74 -16.25
CA ILE A 228 10.61 10.46 -16.66
C ILE A 228 10.25 9.65 -15.43
N PHE A 229 9.11 8.97 -15.45
CA PHE A 229 8.67 8.07 -14.39
C PHE A 229 8.50 6.64 -14.89
N CYS A 230 9.12 5.70 -14.17
CA CYS A 230 8.89 4.26 -14.33
C CYS A 230 8.59 3.66 -12.96
N GLY A 231 7.44 3.00 -12.81
CA GLY A 231 7.06 2.38 -11.55
C GLY A 231 6.50 0.97 -11.75
N TRP A 232 6.71 0.10 -10.77
CA TRP A 232 6.13 -1.25 -10.77
C TRP A 232 5.87 -1.76 -9.36
N ASP A 233 4.89 -2.65 -9.29
CA ASP A 233 4.50 -3.33 -8.07
C ASP A 233 3.85 -4.67 -8.43
N ALA A 234 3.78 -5.59 -7.49
CA ALA A 234 2.98 -6.81 -7.65
C ALA A 234 1.48 -6.54 -7.52
N SER A 235 1.13 -5.54 -6.73
CA SER A 235 -0.25 -5.17 -6.40
C SER A 235 -0.41 -3.65 -6.42
N ILE A 236 -0.44 -3.08 -7.61
CA ILE A 236 -0.63 -1.63 -7.80
C ILE A 236 -2.01 -1.20 -7.27
N ILE A 237 -3.02 -2.06 -7.41
CA ILE A 237 -4.39 -1.83 -6.95
C ILE A 237 -4.61 -2.48 -5.58
N ALA A 238 -5.09 -1.70 -4.61
CA ALA A 238 -5.58 -2.23 -3.34
C ALA A 238 -7.07 -1.96 -3.14
N THR A 239 -7.55 -0.76 -3.51
CA THR A 239 -8.93 -0.34 -3.29
C THR A 239 -9.69 -0.03 -4.57
N GLY A 240 -9.03 0.40 -5.63
CA GLY A 240 -9.67 0.72 -6.90
C GLY A 240 -8.72 1.35 -7.90
N ILE A 241 -9.23 1.80 -9.04
CA ILE A 241 -8.44 2.45 -10.09
C ILE A 241 -7.82 3.78 -9.62
N GLY A 242 -8.37 4.39 -8.56
CA GLY A 242 -7.82 5.59 -7.93
C GLY A 242 -6.44 5.40 -7.29
N ASP A 243 -6.04 4.16 -7.00
CA ASP A 243 -4.75 3.88 -6.37
C ASP A 243 -3.55 4.17 -7.27
N PHE A 244 -3.74 4.12 -8.59
CA PHE A 244 -2.64 4.19 -9.55
C PHE A 244 -2.82 5.23 -10.66
N TRP A 245 -3.99 5.86 -10.77
CA TRP A 245 -4.29 6.79 -11.87
C TRP A 245 -3.30 7.94 -11.99
N HIS A 246 -2.92 8.55 -10.85
CA HIS A 246 -1.96 9.65 -10.81
C HIS A 246 -0.54 9.18 -11.21
N LEU A 247 -0.18 7.93 -10.90
CA LEU A 247 1.08 7.35 -11.34
C LEU A 247 1.08 7.10 -12.86
N LEU A 248 -0.04 6.63 -13.42
CA LEU A 248 -0.21 6.53 -14.87
C LEU A 248 -0.18 7.88 -15.56
N GLY A 249 -0.86 8.88 -14.99
CA GLY A 249 -0.84 10.24 -15.52
C GLY A 249 0.58 10.82 -15.57
N ILE A 250 1.38 10.59 -14.52
CA ILE A 250 2.79 11.02 -14.50
C ILE A 250 3.63 10.22 -15.51
N ALA A 251 3.45 8.90 -15.57
CA ALA A 251 4.24 8.03 -16.44
C ALA A 251 3.97 8.29 -17.94
N LEU A 252 2.71 8.49 -18.31
CA LEU A 252 2.26 8.43 -19.70
C LEU A 252 1.64 9.74 -20.21
N GLY A 253 1.27 10.67 -19.33
CA GLY A 253 0.60 11.91 -19.71
C GLY A 253 -0.67 11.65 -20.51
N GLU A 254 -0.81 12.28 -21.69
CA GLU A 254 -1.92 12.07 -22.61
C GLU A 254 -2.05 10.62 -23.11
N GLY A 255 -0.99 9.82 -23.03
CA GLY A 255 -1.00 8.39 -23.32
C GLY A 255 -1.61 7.52 -22.20
N SER A 256 -2.04 8.13 -21.09
CA SER A 256 -2.64 7.40 -19.97
C SER A 256 -4.00 6.78 -20.35
N PRO A 257 -4.23 5.49 -20.08
CA PRO A 257 -5.52 4.83 -20.30
C PRO A 257 -6.54 5.08 -19.18
N THR A 258 -6.28 6.03 -18.31
CA THR A 258 -7.21 6.49 -17.26
C THR A 258 -7.54 7.96 -17.48
N PRO A 259 -8.70 8.44 -16.97
CA PRO A 259 -9.01 9.86 -17.00
C PRO A 259 -7.91 10.70 -16.36
N LEU A 260 -7.62 11.89 -16.90
CA LEU A 260 -6.68 12.84 -16.30
C LEU A 260 -7.37 13.73 -15.27
N SER A 261 -8.71 13.80 -15.30
CA SER A 261 -9.55 14.50 -14.33
C SER A 261 -9.92 13.61 -13.17
N GLU A 262 -9.66 14.06 -11.94
CA GLU A 262 -10.04 13.32 -10.71
C GLU A 262 -11.57 13.12 -10.60
N ALA A 263 -12.35 14.12 -11.02
CA ALA A 263 -13.82 14.04 -10.96
C ALA A 263 -14.38 12.95 -11.90
N GLU A 264 -13.80 12.81 -13.09
CA GLU A 264 -14.17 11.76 -14.03
C GLU A 264 -13.68 10.39 -13.57
N LEU A 265 -12.44 10.30 -13.11
CA LEU A 265 -11.89 9.10 -12.51
C LEU A 265 -12.79 8.54 -11.39
N ARG A 266 -13.30 9.42 -10.51
CA ARG A 266 -14.18 9.01 -9.41
C ARG A 266 -15.47 8.37 -9.93
N ARG A 267 -16.08 8.91 -11.00
CA ARG A 267 -17.27 8.29 -11.64
C ARG A 267 -16.93 6.92 -12.22
N TRP A 268 -15.78 6.79 -12.90
CA TRP A 268 -15.33 5.50 -13.43
C TRP A 268 -15.06 4.48 -12.31
N ALA A 269 -14.42 4.90 -11.21
CA ALA A 269 -14.18 4.03 -10.06
C ALA A 269 -15.48 3.48 -9.48
N LEU A 270 -16.50 4.34 -9.30
CA LEU A 270 -17.81 3.96 -8.81
C LEU A 270 -18.60 3.06 -9.79
N ALA A 271 -18.34 3.19 -11.09
CA ALA A 271 -18.96 2.32 -12.11
C ALA A 271 -18.26 0.97 -12.24
N LEU A 272 -16.93 0.93 -12.08
CA LEU A 272 -16.13 -0.28 -12.20
C LEU A 272 -16.04 -1.08 -10.90
N ASP A 273 -16.19 -0.46 -9.73
CA ASP A 273 -16.19 -1.12 -8.42
C ASP A 273 -17.47 -0.83 -7.61
N PRO A 274 -18.55 -1.59 -7.82
CA PRO A 274 -19.81 -1.41 -7.08
C PRO A 274 -19.70 -1.74 -5.59
N SER A 275 -18.56 -2.25 -5.12
CA SER A 275 -18.34 -2.49 -3.68
C SER A 275 -17.92 -1.20 -2.94
N LEU A 276 -17.66 -0.11 -3.64
CA LEU A 276 -17.38 1.18 -3.04
C LEU A 276 -18.64 1.73 -2.36
N ARG A 277 -18.54 2.07 -1.09
CA ARG A 277 -19.66 2.54 -0.26
C ARG A 277 -20.16 3.94 -0.62
N GLU A 278 -19.44 4.67 -1.47
CA GLU A 278 -19.72 6.07 -1.82
C GLU A 278 -20.86 6.23 -2.84
N GLY A 279 -21.41 5.13 -3.33
CA GLY A 279 -22.50 5.13 -4.32
C GLY A 279 -22.19 4.22 -5.51
N TYR A 280 -23.10 4.25 -6.49
CA TYR A 280 -22.98 3.46 -7.72
C TYR A 280 -23.24 4.35 -8.93
N PHE A 281 -22.41 4.21 -9.96
CA PHE A 281 -22.64 4.78 -11.29
C PHE A 281 -22.89 3.65 -12.28
N MET A 282 -23.84 3.88 -13.19
CA MET A 282 -23.99 3.00 -14.34
C MET A 282 -22.78 3.12 -15.25
N PRO A 283 -22.28 2.03 -15.83
CA PRO A 283 -21.13 2.05 -16.72
C PRO A 283 -21.29 2.99 -17.92
N GLY A 284 -22.50 3.10 -18.47
CA GLY A 284 -22.81 4.06 -19.54
C GLY A 284 -21.82 4.01 -20.70
N ALA A 285 -21.11 5.11 -20.91
CA ALA A 285 -20.15 5.25 -22.00
C ALA A 285 -18.94 4.29 -21.89
N LEU A 286 -18.65 3.74 -20.70
CA LEU A 286 -17.58 2.72 -20.55
C LEU A 286 -17.86 1.42 -21.33
N LEU A 287 -19.12 1.19 -21.72
CA LEU A 287 -19.49 0.07 -22.58
C LEU A 287 -18.80 0.14 -23.96
N GLN A 288 -18.32 1.31 -24.38
CA GLN A 288 -17.53 1.47 -25.61
C GLN A 288 -16.19 0.70 -25.58
N PHE A 289 -15.70 0.32 -24.39
CA PHE A 289 -14.54 -0.58 -24.27
C PHE A 289 -14.89 -2.05 -24.50
N CYS A 290 -16.17 -2.42 -24.39
CA CYS A 290 -16.61 -3.82 -24.36
C CYS A 290 -16.81 -4.41 -25.74
N GLU A 291 -16.41 -5.68 -25.91
CA GLU A 291 -16.88 -6.54 -26.97
C GLU A 291 -18.25 -7.16 -26.61
N PRO A 292 -18.98 -7.73 -27.57
CA PRO A 292 -20.26 -8.37 -27.27
C PRO A 292 -20.13 -9.43 -26.18
N GLY A 293 -20.90 -9.27 -25.10
CA GLY A 293 -20.89 -10.17 -23.93
C GLY A 293 -19.79 -9.90 -22.89
N GLU A 294 -18.95 -8.90 -23.12
CA GLU A 294 -17.88 -8.52 -22.20
C GLU A 294 -18.41 -7.60 -21.08
N SER A 295 -17.83 -7.71 -19.88
CA SER A 295 -18.14 -6.79 -18.79
C SER A 295 -17.38 -5.46 -18.95
N PRO A 296 -17.88 -4.34 -18.38
CA PRO A 296 -17.15 -3.05 -18.38
C PRO A 296 -15.75 -3.15 -17.78
N ARG A 297 -15.56 -4.00 -16.78
CA ARG A 297 -14.24 -4.27 -16.18
C ARG A 297 -13.29 -4.94 -17.16
N SER A 298 -13.76 -5.98 -17.85
CA SER A 298 -12.94 -6.72 -18.81
C SER A 298 -12.58 -5.85 -20.01
N GLY A 299 -13.53 -5.06 -20.53
CA GLY A 299 -13.27 -4.10 -21.60
C GLY A 299 -12.24 -3.04 -21.21
N PHE A 300 -12.36 -2.48 -19.99
CA PHE A 300 -11.40 -1.54 -19.45
C PHE A 300 -10.03 -2.20 -19.22
N GLN A 301 -9.99 -3.41 -18.65
CA GLN A 301 -8.76 -4.19 -18.48
C GLN A 301 -8.02 -4.36 -19.80
N ARG A 302 -8.72 -4.82 -20.85
CA ARG A 302 -8.14 -5.00 -22.17
C ARG A 302 -7.57 -3.68 -22.72
N ARG A 303 -8.29 -2.55 -22.54
CA ARG A 303 -7.79 -1.23 -22.90
C ARG A 303 -6.52 -0.86 -22.13
N LEU A 304 -6.51 -1.12 -20.81
CA LEU A 304 -5.40 -0.82 -19.93
C LEU A 304 -4.13 -1.58 -20.34
N VAL A 305 -4.24 -2.91 -20.49
CA VAL A 305 -3.11 -3.81 -20.80
C VAL A 305 -2.59 -3.59 -22.24
N ASP A 306 -3.47 -3.25 -23.18
CA ASP A 306 -3.10 -2.96 -24.57
C ASP A 306 -2.46 -1.57 -24.75
N THR A 307 -2.39 -0.75 -23.70
CA THR A 307 -1.79 0.59 -23.80
C THR A 307 -0.26 0.50 -23.70
N PRO A 308 0.49 1.09 -24.65
CA PRO A 308 1.95 1.20 -24.54
C PRO A 308 2.37 1.87 -23.23
N GLY A 309 3.37 1.31 -22.54
CA GLY A 309 3.84 1.79 -21.25
C GLY A 309 3.07 1.23 -20.04
N VAL A 310 2.03 0.42 -20.25
CA VAL A 310 1.37 -0.33 -19.16
C VAL A 310 1.71 -1.80 -19.30
N VAL A 311 2.52 -2.35 -18.41
CA VAL A 311 2.94 -3.76 -18.46
C VAL A 311 2.29 -4.56 -17.33
N ALA A 312 1.64 -5.65 -17.67
CA ALA A 312 1.15 -6.64 -16.72
C ALA A 312 1.73 -8.02 -17.07
N THR A 313 2.09 -8.81 -16.06
CA THR A 313 2.55 -10.19 -16.28
C THR A 313 1.35 -11.12 -16.23
N GLU A 314 1.07 -11.79 -17.35
CA GLU A 314 -0.04 -12.75 -17.49
C GLU A 314 0.34 -14.16 -17.01
N GLU A 315 1.63 -14.50 -17.00
CA GLU A 315 2.08 -15.86 -16.81
C GLU A 315 1.95 -16.39 -15.37
N ASN A 316 1.30 -17.54 -15.29
CA ASN A 316 1.44 -18.50 -14.18
C ASN A 316 2.78 -19.26 -14.31
N ALA A 317 3.89 -18.51 -14.27
CA ALA A 317 5.22 -19.02 -14.59
C ALA A 317 5.75 -20.05 -13.56
N LEU A 318 4.99 -20.37 -12.50
CA LEU A 318 5.53 -21.17 -11.41
C LEU A 318 5.31 -22.67 -11.58
N GLY A 319 4.24 -23.10 -12.26
CA GLY A 319 3.93 -24.53 -12.43
C GLY A 319 3.81 -25.33 -11.12
N ILE A 320 3.94 -24.66 -9.96
CA ILE A 320 3.94 -25.28 -8.64
C ILE A 320 2.55 -25.12 -8.04
N PRO A 321 1.87 -26.22 -7.69
CA PRO A 321 0.59 -26.19 -6.99
C PRO A 321 0.66 -25.37 -5.69
N LEU A 322 -0.38 -24.57 -5.45
CA LEU A 322 -0.57 -23.79 -4.23
C LEU A 322 -1.88 -24.19 -3.58
N SER A 323 -1.84 -24.56 -2.31
CA SER A 323 -3.03 -24.90 -1.54
C SER A 323 -3.17 -24.03 -0.30
N PHE A 324 -4.37 -23.49 -0.11
CA PHE A 324 -4.80 -22.84 1.14
C PHE A 324 -5.60 -23.86 1.95
N ILE A 325 -5.12 -24.16 3.16
CA ILE A 325 -5.66 -25.22 4.01
C ILE A 325 -6.13 -24.59 5.32
N GLU A 326 -7.44 -24.70 5.60
CA GLU A 326 -7.97 -24.25 6.87
C GLU A 326 -7.46 -25.15 8.01
N ARG A 327 -6.76 -24.53 8.98
CA ARG A 327 -6.40 -25.20 10.22
C ARG A 327 -7.45 -24.87 11.28
N ARG A 328 -8.06 -25.90 11.83
CA ARG A 328 -9.05 -25.77 12.90
C ARG A 328 -8.35 -25.91 14.25
N PRO A 329 -8.15 -24.80 14.97
CA PRO A 329 -7.56 -24.87 16.30
C PRO A 329 -8.56 -25.47 17.29
N PRO A 330 -8.12 -25.80 18.54
CA PRO A 330 -9.05 -26.15 19.61
C PRO A 330 -10.14 -25.09 19.79
N LYS A 331 -11.25 -25.46 20.44
CA LYS A 331 -12.39 -24.56 20.64
C LYS A 331 -11.94 -23.24 21.28
N VAL A 332 -12.35 -22.12 20.67
CA VAL A 332 -12.08 -20.77 21.21
C VAL A 332 -12.52 -20.68 22.66
N PRO A 333 -11.63 -20.28 23.60
CA PRO A 333 -11.96 -20.13 25.01
C PRO A 333 -13.14 -19.20 25.26
N GLU A 334 -13.95 -19.49 26.29
CA GLU A 334 -15.16 -18.75 26.59
C GLU A 334 -14.90 -17.27 26.87
N GLU A 335 -13.84 -16.97 27.59
CA GLU A 335 -13.41 -15.60 27.90
C GLU A 335 -13.14 -14.77 26.66
N ILE A 336 -12.49 -15.36 25.64
CA ILE A 336 -12.22 -14.70 24.35
C ILE A 336 -13.52 -14.49 23.58
N ARG A 337 -14.40 -15.50 23.53
CA ARG A 337 -15.70 -15.38 22.87
C ARG A 337 -16.54 -14.28 23.48
N GLN A 338 -16.55 -14.18 24.82
CA GLN A 338 -17.29 -13.14 25.53
C GLN A 338 -16.69 -11.75 25.29
N ALA A 339 -15.35 -11.62 25.28
CA ALA A 339 -14.66 -10.37 24.97
C ALA A 339 -14.99 -9.89 23.55
N LEU A 340 -14.93 -10.77 22.54
CA LEU A 340 -15.30 -10.47 21.16
C LEU A 340 -16.78 -10.07 21.04
N LYS A 341 -17.67 -10.79 21.70
CA LYS A 341 -19.10 -10.45 21.72
C LYS A 341 -19.36 -9.05 22.30
N ASN A 342 -18.68 -8.69 23.39
CA ASN A 342 -18.82 -7.38 24.00
C ASN A 342 -18.24 -6.27 23.09
N LEU A 343 -17.10 -6.52 22.48
CA LEU A 343 -16.44 -5.59 21.57
C LEU A 343 -17.31 -5.25 20.34
N ARG A 344 -18.05 -6.22 19.81
CA ARG A 344 -18.93 -6.07 18.62
C ARG A 344 -20.21 -5.31 18.88
N ARG A 345 -20.61 -5.09 20.14
CA ARG A 345 -21.80 -4.30 20.46
C ARG A 345 -21.66 -2.88 19.92
N LYS A 346 -22.79 -2.22 19.66
CA LYS A 346 -22.76 -0.79 19.29
C LYS A 346 -22.26 0.06 20.45
N PRO A 347 -21.62 1.21 20.17
CA PRO A 347 -21.19 2.13 21.23
C PRO A 347 -22.31 2.55 22.19
N ALA A 348 -23.53 2.79 21.66
CA ALA A 348 -24.71 3.12 22.46
C ALA A 348 -25.11 2.01 23.47
N ASP A 349 -24.77 0.75 23.17
CA ASP A 349 -25.03 -0.43 24.01
C ASP A 349 -23.81 -0.79 24.89
N GLY A 350 -22.86 0.14 25.08
CA GLY A 350 -21.64 -0.05 25.85
C GLY A 350 -20.57 -0.89 25.15
N GLY A 351 -20.67 -1.06 23.82
CA GLY A 351 -19.66 -1.71 22.99
C GLY A 351 -18.50 -0.80 22.59
N TRP A 352 -17.63 -1.30 21.71
CA TRP A 352 -16.38 -0.64 21.29
C TRP A 352 -15.43 -0.39 22.46
N LYS A 353 -15.43 -1.31 23.42
CA LYS A 353 -14.52 -1.24 24.56
C LYS A 353 -13.56 -2.43 24.57
N ARG A 354 -12.33 -2.15 24.86
CA ARG A 354 -11.31 -3.14 25.14
C ARG A 354 -11.70 -3.94 26.41
N PRO A 355 -11.20 -5.17 26.63
CA PRO A 355 -11.56 -5.96 27.81
C PRO A 355 -11.30 -5.27 29.16
N ASP A 356 -10.37 -4.32 29.24
CA ASP A 356 -10.11 -3.52 30.45
C ASP A 356 -10.95 -2.24 30.56
N GLY A 357 -11.92 -2.02 29.65
CA GLY A 357 -12.87 -0.91 29.70
C GLY A 357 -12.50 0.31 28.87
N GLU A 358 -11.32 0.36 28.27
CA GLU A 358 -10.89 1.44 27.39
C GLU A 358 -11.81 1.57 26.16
N GLU A 359 -12.27 2.78 25.87
CA GLU A 359 -13.13 3.07 24.72
C GLU A 359 -12.32 3.31 23.45
N PHE A 360 -12.76 2.75 22.33
CA PHE A 360 -12.20 3.02 21.01
C PHE A 360 -12.88 4.20 20.31
N ALA A 361 -12.11 4.96 19.53
CA ALA A 361 -12.60 6.11 18.78
C ALA A 361 -13.16 5.69 17.41
N GLU A 362 -12.57 4.68 16.78
CA GLU A 362 -12.91 4.27 15.42
C GLU A 362 -13.00 2.74 15.24
N MET A 363 -13.69 2.32 14.18
CA MET A 363 -13.88 0.90 13.87
C MET A 363 -12.57 0.17 13.57
N THR A 364 -11.56 0.86 13.07
CA THR A 364 -10.23 0.26 12.79
C THR A 364 -9.55 -0.21 14.07
N GLU A 365 -9.69 0.51 15.18
CA GLU A 365 -9.19 0.10 16.50
C GLU A 365 -9.96 -1.12 17.03
N VAL A 366 -11.28 -1.13 16.84
CA VAL A 366 -12.15 -2.27 17.21
C VAL A 366 -11.71 -3.53 16.47
N VAL A 367 -11.52 -3.44 15.15
CA VAL A 367 -11.08 -4.57 14.32
C VAL A 367 -9.68 -5.03 14.71
N ALA A 368 -8.76 -4.09 15.00
CA ALA A 368 -7.42 -4.42 15.44
C ALA A 368 -7.43 -5.18 16.79
N CYS A 369 -8.22 -4.70 17.77
CA CYS A 369 -8.39 -5.39 19.05
C CYS A 369 -9.05 -6.76 18.88
N ALA A 370 -10.06 -6.89 18.02
CA ALA A 370 -10.72 -8.17 17.76
C ALA A 370 -9.75 -9.20 17.17
N ARG A 371 -8.84 -8.80 16.29
CA ARG A 371 -7.78 -9.67 15.76
C ARG A 371 -6.74 -10.06 16.80
N GLN A 372 -6.43 -9.17 17.73
CA GLN A 372 -5.59 -9.50 18.90
C GLN A 372 -6.26 -10.54 19.77
N LEU A 373 -7.54 -10.35 20.11
CA LEU A 373 -8.33 -11.30 20.88
C LEU A 373 -8.44 -12.67 20.18
N ALA A 374 -8.61 -12.68 18.86
CA ALA A 374 -8.58 -13.91 18.07
C ALA A 374 -7.24 -14.65 18.17
N SER A 375 -6.15 -13.95 18.52
CA SER A 375 -4.83 -14.53 18.77
C SER A 375 -4.57 -14.84 20.25
N GLY A 376 -5.56 -14.67 21.13
CA GLY A 376 -5.46 -14.97 22.56
C GLY A 376 -4.88 -13.86 23.43
N LEU A 377 -4.71 -12.68 22.90
CA LEU A 377 -4.11 -11.53 23.60
C LEU A 377 -4.82 -10.22 23.30
N TYR A 378 -4.56 -9.20 24.08
CA TYR A 378 -4.81 -7.81 23.70
C TYR A 378 -3.73 -6.89 24.30
N LEU A 379 -3.63 -5.67 23.77
CA LEU A 379 -2.67 -4.67 24.21
C LEU A 379 -3.35 -3.66 25.13
N ARG A 380 -2.74 -3.37 26.30
CA ARG A 380 -3.18 -2.33 27.23
C ARG A 380 -2.02 -1.40 27.59
N TRP A 381 -2.34 -0.34 28.32
CA TRP A 381 -1.31 0.55 28.86
C TRP A 381 -0.89 0.15 30.27
N ARG A 382 0.40 0.35 30.54
CA ARG A 382 1.00 0.31 31.85
C ARG A 382 1.65 1.66 32.14
N TYR A 383 1.52 2.15 33.34
CA TYR A 383 2.01 3.44 33.78
C TYR A 383 3.30 3.26 34.59
N PRO A 384 4.49 3.34 33.97
CA PRO A 384 5.76 2.97 34.60
C PRO A 384 6.29 4.00 35.59
N ARG A 385 5.81 5.27 35.54
CA ARG A 385 6.22 6.32 36.47
C ARG A 385 5.49 6.27 37.80
N GLY A 386 4.39 5.51 37.89
CA GLY A 386 3.58 5.43 39.09
C GLY A 386 2.85 6.73 39.39
N GLU A 387 2.33 7.39 38.35
CA GLU A 387 1.52 8.60 38.48
C GLU A 387 0.36 8.36 39.47
N PRO A 388 -0.01 9.40 40.29
CA PRO A 388 -1.15 9.29 41.18
C PRO A 388 -2.44 8.91 40.47
N PRO A 389 -3.33 8.11 41.08
CA PRO A 389 -4.60 7.70 40.45
C PRO A 389 -5.41 8.87 39.90
N GLU A 390 -5.45 9.99 40.62
CA GLU A 390 -6.21 11.19 40.22
C GLU A 390 -5.68 11.78 38.91
N VAL A 391 -4.38 11.76 38.70
CA VAL A 391 -3.73 12.23 37.44
C VAL A 391 -4.04 11.30 36.29
N ILE A 392 -4.01 9.99 36.54
CA ILE A 392 -4.37 8.98 35.54
C ILE A 392 -5.86 9.09 35.20
N ASP A 393 -6.73 9.25 36.18
CA ASP A 393 -8.18 9.39 35.99
C ASP A 393 -8.53 10.64 35.19
N GLU A 394 -7.89 11.78 35.50
CA GLU A 394 -8.08 13.00 34.72
C GLU A 394 -7.58 12.85 33.30
N TRP A 395 -6.39 12.29 33.11
CA TRP A 395 -5.82 11.98 31.81
C TRP A 395 -6.75 11.07 30.99
N PHE A 396 -7.30 10.02 31.63
CA PHE A 396 -8.27 9.12 31.01
C PHE A 396 -9.56 9.82 30.63
N LEU A 397 -10.12 10.64 31.52
CA LEU A 397 -11.35 11.40 31.28
C LEU A 397 -11.20 12.35 30.08
N ARG A 398 -10.09 13.11 30.04
CA ARG A 398 -9.81 14.04 28.93
C ARG A 398 -9.64 13.30 27.62
N ARG A 399 -8.91 12.21 27.63
CA ARG A 399 -8.73 11.36 26.47
C ARG A 399 -10.05 10.72 25.99
N GLN A 400 -10.88 10.21 26.89
CA GLN A 400 -12.20 9.66 26.53
C GLN A 400 -13.13 10.72 25.93
N ASN A 401 -13.14 11.92 26.48
CA ASN A 401 -13.92 13.03 25.94
C ASN A 401 -13.45 13.37 24.52
N TRP A 402 -12.15 13.49 24.32
CA TRP A 402 -11.57 13.70 22.99
C TRP A 402 -11.95 12.55 22.03
N ASN A 403 -11.78 11.31 22.43
CA ASN A 403 -12.15 10.15 21.61
C ASN A 403 -13.64 10.10 21.26
N ARG A 404 -14.52 10.57 22.15
CA ARG A 404 -15.96 10.64 21.88
C ARG A 404 -16.28 11.69 20.81
N GLU A 405 -15.71 12.86 20.91
CA GLU A 405 -15.84 13.92 19.92
C GLU A 405 -15.21 13.52 18.59
N LEU A 406 -14.04 12.91 18.66
CA LEU A 406 -13.35 12.38 17.49
C LEU A 406 -14.22 11.37 16.72
N ARG A 407 -14.92 10.45 17.41
CA ARG A 407 -15.89 9.53 16.77
C ARG A 407 -17.03 10.28 16.08
N ALA A 408 -17.54 11.32 16.69
CA ALA A 408 -18.60 12.14 16.11
C ALA A 408 -18.12 12.86 14.83
N VAL A 409 -16.89 13.35 14.82
CA VAL A 409 -16.27 14.00 13.66
C VAL A 409 -16.01 12.98 12.54
N LEU A 410 -15.37 11.86 12.86
CA LEU A 410 -15.06 10.80 11.89
C LEU A 410 -16.32 10.15 11.29
N GLY A 411 -17.40 10.11 12.07
CA GLY A 411 -18.71 9.61 11.61
C GLY A 411 -19.52 10.65 10.82
N ASN A 412 -19.07 11.88 10.71
CA ASN A 412 -19.83 12.97 10.09
C ASN A 412 -19.46 13.14 8.60
N PRO A 413 -20.34 12.79 7.66
CA PRO A 413 -20.04 12.88 6.23
C PRO A 413 -19.84 14.32 5.73
N ARG A 414 -20.16 15.34 6.54
CA ARG A 414 -19.96 16.75 6.18
C ARG A 414 -18.54 17.25 6.46
N VAL A 415 -17.80 16.56 7.32
CA VAL A 415 -16.49 17.04 7.79
C VAL A 415 -15.36 16.53 6.91
N HIS A 416 -15.58 15.45 6.16
CA HIS A 416 -14.60 14.82 5.26
C HIS A 416 -13.24 14.52 5.91
N MET A 417 -13.24 14.16 7.20
CA MET A 417 -12.06 13.70 7.93
C MET A 417 -12.16 12.19 8.13
N ASP A 418 -11.13 11.47 7.76
CA ASP A 418 -11.10 10.00 7.72
C ASP A 418 -10.11 9.37 8.72
N SER A 419 -9.37 10.19 9.45
CA SER A 419 -8.43 9.68 10.45
C SER A 419 -8.30 10.59 11.69
N PRO A 420 -8.00 10.01 12.87
CA PRO A 420 -7.74 10.77 14.10
C PRO A 420 -6.67 11.83 13.92
N LEU A 421 -5.57 11.49 13.26
CA LEU A 421 -4.45 12.41 13.01
C LEU A 421 -4.87 13.65 12.21
N LEU A 422 -5.76 13.52 11.23
CA LEU A 422 -6.28 14.67 10.47
C LEU A 422 -7.14 15.56 11.35
N CYS A 423 -7.96 14.98 12.24
CA CYS A 423 -8.76 15.72 13.21
C CYS A 423 -7.88 16.45 14.22
N GLU A 424 -6.86 15.82 14.77
CA GLU A 424 -5.88 16.42 15.68
C GLU A 424 -5.15 17.60 15.01
N ASN A 425 -4.63 17.40 13.80
CA ASN A 425 -3.95 18.44 13.05
C ASN A 425 -4.88 19.62 12.70
N ALA A 426 -6.15 19.34 12.44
CA ALA A 426 -7.14 20.39 12.20
C ALA A 426 -7.46 21.17 13.47
N ALA A 427 -7.66 20.47 14.58
CA ALA A 427 -7.90 21.07 15.89
C ALA A 427 -6.71 21.93 16.34
N ALA A 428 -5.48 21.42 16.22
CA ALA A 428 -4.26 22.16 16.53
C ALA A 428 -4.16 23.46 15.70
N ARG A 429 -4.33 23.36 14.38
CA ARG A 429 -4.28 24.54 13.49
C ARG A 429 -5.35 25.57 13.81
N TRP A 430 -6.54 25.12 14.21
CA TRP A 430 -7.62 26.03 14.59
C TRP A 430 -7.27 26.79 15.87
N PHE A 431 -6.61 26.15 16.83
CA PHE A 431 -6.13 26.79 18.05
C PHE A 431 -4.98 27.76 17.80
N ASP A 432 -4.01 27.38 16.98
CA ASP A 432 -2.83 28.22 16.69
C ASP A 432 -3.18 29.38 15.76
N GLY A 433 -4.08 29.18 14.80
CA GLY A 433 -4.41 30.13 13.74
C GLY A 433 -5.81 30.75 13.84
N GLY A 434 -6.64 30.29 14.77
CA GLY A 434 -8.04 30.69 14.88
C GLY A 434 -8.96 30.08 13.81
N CYS A 435 -10.19 30.52 13.78
CA CYS A 435 -11.20 30.07 12.83
C CYS A 435 -10.88 30.53 11.41
N THR A 436 -10.81 29.61 10.48
CA THR A 436 -10.61 29.93 9.06
C THR A 436 -11.78 30.68 8.42
N GLY A 437 -12.98 30.59 9.01
CA GLY A 437 -14.17 31.27 8.53
C GLY A 437 -14.27 32.75 8.96
N CYS A 438 -13.72 33.09 10.12
CA CYS A 438 -13.77 34.45 10.67
C CYS A 438 -12.40 34.98 11.17
N ALA A 439 -11.33 34.21 10.97
CA ALA A 439 -9.95 34.55 11.41
C ALA A 439 -9.80 34.86 12.91
N ARG A 440 -10.72 34.36 13.75
CA ARG A 440 -10.70 34.58 15.20
C ARG A 440 -10.19 33.37 15.97
N GLY A 441 -9.45 33.59 17.03
CA GLY A 441 -8.98 32.54 17.93
C GLY A 441 -10.12 31.92 18.77
N PRO A 442 -9.86 30.78 19.42
CA PRO A 442 -10.86 30.03 20.19
C PRO A 442 -11.43 30.80 21.39
N GLN A 443 -10.69 31.80 21.90
CA GLN A 443 -11.09 32.62 23.05
C GLN A 443 -11.84 33.91 22.66
N GLN A 444 -12.01 34.16 21.36
CA GLN A 444 -12.68 35.34 20.86
C GLN A 444 -14.13 35.04 20.48
N GLU A 445 -15.05 35.94 20.78
CA GLU A 445 -16.42 35.79 20.31
C GLU A 445 -16.49 35.72 18.78
N HIS A 446 -17.14 34.68 18.28
CA HIS A 446 -17.37 34.50 16.86
C HIS A 446 -18.54 35.37 16.39
N GLU A 447 -18.43 36.00 15.23
CA GLU A 447 -19.53 36.74 14.61
C GLU A 447 -20.67 35.79 14.22
N ALA A 448 -21.89 36.34 14.09
CA ALA A 448 -23.08 35.57 13.72
C ALA A 448 -22.97 34.77 12.42
N THR A 449 -21.98 35.09 11.57
CA THR A 449 -21.65 34.33 10.33
C THR A 449 -20.83 33.09 10.60
N CYS A 450 -20.09 33.02 11.70
CA CYS A 450 -19.37 31.86 12.19
C CYS A 450 -20.29 31.10 13.16
N ARG A 451 -21.41 30.65 12.66
CA ARG A 451 -22.48 30.05 13.45
C ARG A 451 -21.95 28.87 14.26
N ASP A 452 -22.37 28.86 15.51
CA ASP A 452 -22.27 27.79 16.48
C ASP A 452 -21.00 26.96 16.37
N VAL A 453 -20.14 27.10 17.36
CA VAL A 453 -18.91 26.29 17.50
C VAL A 453 -19.20 24.82 17.22
N GLU A 454 -20.39 24.33 17.58
CA GLU A 454 -20.87 22.98 17.33
C GLU A 454 -21.10 22.63 15.86
N SER A 455 -21.41 23.60 15.01
CA SER A 455 -21.57 23.38 13.56
C SER A 455 -20.27 23.59 12.78
N HIS A 456 -19.22 24.09 13.44
CA HIS A 456 -17.93 24.29 12.82
C HIS A 456 -17.23 22.94 12.57
N PRO A 457 -16.58 22.70 11.43
CA PRO A 457 -15.87 21.45 11.16
C PRO A 457 -14.75 21.13 12.16
N LEU A 458 -14.32 22.14 12.96
CA LEU A 458 -13.27 22.04 13.97
C LEU A 458 -13.82 22.17 15.40
N TRP A 459 -15.14 22.05 15.61
CA TRP A 459 -15.73 22.21 16.93
C TRP A 459 -15.16 21.30 18.02
N PRO A 460 -14.67 20.04 17.74
CA PRO A 460 -14.03 19.22 18.76
C PRO A 460 -12.69 19.77 19.26
N ALA A 461 -12.22 20.89 18.73
CA ALA A 461 -10.97 21.51 19.15
C ALA A 461 -10.90 21.82 20.65
N PHE A 462 -12.01 22.09 21.32
CA PHE A 462 -12.03 22.32 22.77
C PHE A 462 -11.70 21.09 23.59
N THR A 463 -12.25 19.93 23.20
CA THR A 463 -11.91 18.65 23.84
C THR A 463 -10.47 18.24 23.50
N TYR A 464 -10.01 18.54 22.30
CA TYR A 464 -8.62 18.36 21.90
C TYR A 464 -7.66 19.18 22.76
N LEU A 465 -7.95 20.47 23.04
CA LEU A 465 -7.11 21.27 23.91
C LEU A 465 -7.07 20.75 25.34
N ALA A 466 -8.23 20.38 25.87
CA ALA A 466 -8.31 19.80 27.20
C ALA A 466 -7.50 18.51 27.30
N TRP A 467 -7.49 17.71 26.21
CA TRP A 467 -6.63 16.53 26.07
C TRP A 467 -5.15 16.92 25.99
N ARG A 468 -4.77 17.83 25.08
CA ARG A 468 -3.38 18.28 24.92
C ARG A 468 -2.77 18.85 26.19
N ALA A 469 -3.57 19.51 27.04
CA ALA A 469 -3.09 20.05 28.33
C ALA A 469 -2.62 18.97 29.31
N VAL A 470 -3.11 17.73 29.17
CA VAL A 470 -2.79 16.60 30.06
C VAL A 470 -2.05 15.46 29.37
N GLU A 471 -1.94 15.45 28.05
CA GLU A 471 -1.39 14.33 27.27
C GLU A 471 -0.03 13.85 27.78
N ASP A 472 0.88 14.79 28.06
CA ASP A 472 2.24 14.50 28.51
C ASP A 472 2.37 14.31 30.03
N THR A 473 1.29 14.46 30.79
CA THR A 473 1.31 14.33 32.27
C THR A 473 1.42 12.87 32.70
N VAL A 474 0.99 11.92 31.84
CA VAL A 474 1.05 10.48 32.10
C VAL A 474 1.94 9.82 31.06
N VAL A 475 2.93 9.07 31.53
CA VAL A 475 3.73 8.21 30.66
C VAL A 475 3.15 6.79 30.67
N HIS A 476 2.81 6.31 29.50
CA HIS A 476 2.31 4.95 29.34
C HIS A 476 3.19 4.13 28.41
N ARG A 477 3.22 2.81 28.63
CA ARG A 477 3.85 1.84 27.75
C ARG A 477 2.84 0.78 27.39
N THR A 478 2.90 0.32 26.16
CA THR A 478 2.08 -0.81 25.73
C THR A 478 2.54 -2.09 26.44
N GLN A 479 1.59 -2.79 27.04
CA GLN A 479 1.76 -4.08 27.69
C GLN A 479 0.82 -5.10 27.05
N VAL A 480 1.34 -6.28 26.72
CA VAL A 480 0.50 -7.40 26.30
C VAL A 480 -0.20 -8.05 27.50
N VAL A 481 -1.48 -8.32 27.35
CA VAL A 481 -2.27 -9.14 28.26
C VAL A 481 -2.65 -10.42 27.53
N TRP A 482 -2.16 -11.54 28.03
CA TRP A 482 -2.52 -12.86 27.53
C TRP A 482 -3.80 -13.31 28.21
N MET A 483 -4.81 -13.62 27.41
CA MET A 483 -6.05 -14.20 27.88
C MET A 483 -6.00 -15.73 27.80
N SER A 484 -5.34 -16.27 26.76
CA SER A 484 -5.19 -17.71 26.58
C SER A 484 -4.05 -18.03 25.61
N ASP A 485 -3.37 -19.14 25.86
CA ASP A 485 -2.28 -19.65 25.00
C ASP A 485 -2.76 -20.68 23.97
N TRP A 486 -4.06 -20.97 23.90
CA TRP A 486 -4.67 -22.01 23.07
C TRP A 486 -4.25 -21.98 21.59
N LEU A 487 -4.20 -20.78 20.97
CA LEU A 487 -3.77 -20.63 19.58
C LEU A 487 -2.25 -20.68 19.46
N LEU A 488 -1.54 -20.20 20.47
CA LEU A 488 -0.08 -20.26 20.54
C LEU A 488 0.40 -21.70 20.59
N GLU A 489 -0.26 -22.55 21.38
CA GLU A 489 0.03 -23.97 21.51
C GLU A 489 -0.22 -24.73 20.20
N ASP A 490 -1.36 -24.46 19.53
CA ASP A 490 -1.67 -25.06 18.24
C ASP A 490 -0.67 -24.62 17.14
N ALA A 491 -0.26 -23.33 17.13
CA ALA A 491 0.78 -22.85 16.21
C ALA A 491 2.15 -23.49 16.50
N ALA A 492 2.46 -23.74 17.78
CA ALA A 492 3.69 -24.41 18.18
C ALA A 492 3.70 -25.90 17.76
N GLU A 493 2.56 -26.57 17.87
CA GLU A 493 2.39 -27.95 17.38
C GLU A 493 2.65 -28.01 15.87
N TRP A 494 1.97 -27.15 15.09
CA TRP A 494 2.15 -27.06 13.63
C TRP A 494 3.63 -26.83 13.25
N ALA A 495 4.32 -25.93 13.98
CA ALA A 495 5.71 -25.60 13.68
C ALA A 495 6.68 -26.76 13.99
N ARG A 496 6.32 -27.65 14.92
CA ARG A 496 7.12 -28.85 15.26
C ARG A 496 6.86 -30.03 14.33
N GLU A 497 5.70 -30.09 13.67
CA GLU A 497 5.35 -31.19 12.75
C GLU A 497 6.34 -31.33 11.59
N ALA A 498 6.71 -30.21 10.96
CA ALA A 498 7.69 -30.16 9.88
C ALA A 498 8.16 -28.71 9.64
N PRO A 499 9.33 -28.50 9.01
CA PRO A 499 9.84 -27.16 8.68
C PRO A 499 8.83 -26.31 7.93
N GLY A 500 8.70 -25.03 8.33
CA GLY A 500 7.79 -24.09 7.73
C GLY A 500 7.95 -22.68 8.29
N ILE A 501 7.16 -21.72 7.78
CA ILE A 501 7.16 -20.35 8.24
C ILE A 501 5.87 -20.07 9.00
N VAL A 502 5.99 -19.61 10.25
CA VAL A 502 4.86 -19.08 11.01
C VAL A 502 4.85 -17.55 10.87
N TRP A 503 3.82 -17.03 10.19
CA TRP A 503 3.63 -15.60 9.99
C TRP A 503 2.79 -15.00 11.11
N VAL A 504 3.33 -14.01 11.81
CA VAL A 504 2.69 -13.35 12.95
C VAL A 504 2.57 -11.84 12.75
N ASP A 505 1.41 -11.29 13.08
CA ASP A 505 1.16 -9.84 13.05
C ASP A 505 1.70 -9.16 14.33
N HIS A 506 1.62 -9.84 15.47
CA HIS A 506 1.97 -9.30 16.78
C HIS A 506 3.35 -9.79 17.23
N PRO A 507 4.33 -8.89 17.44
CA PRO A 507 5.68 -9.26 17.92
C PRO A 507 5.65 -10.08 19.20
N GLU A 508 4.71 -9.77 20.10
CA GLU A 508 4.56 -10.47 21.40
C GLU A 508 4.18 -11.94 21.20
N PHE A 509 3.33 -12.24 20.21
CA PHE A 509 3.01 -13.62 19.83
C PHE A 509 4.27 -14.33 19.29
N GLY A 510 5.02 -13.66 18.43
CA GLY A 510 6.27 -14.18 17.87
C GLY A 510 7.31 -14.52 18.94
N HIS A 511 7.58 -13.60 19.86
CA HIS A 511 8.53 -13.81 20.95
C HIS A 511 8.08 -14.92 21.93
N ARG A 512 6.77 -15.01 22.20
CA ARG A 512 6.26 -16.07 23.08
C ARG A 512 6.31 -17.43 22.40
N LEU A 513 6.04 -17.49 21.09
CA LEU A 513 6.16 -18.69 20.29
C LEU A 513 7.63 -19.17 20.20
N GLU A 514 8.57 -18.23 20.02
CA GLU A 514 10.01 -18.51 20.07
C GLU A 514 10.42 -19.16 21.38
N LYS A 515 9.99 -18.62 22.53
CA LYS A 515 10.26 -19.19 23.85
C LYS A 515 9.66 -20.59 24.02
N LEU A 516 8.48 -20.83 23.46
CA LEU A 516 7.78 -22.11 23.56
C LEU A 516 8.38 -23.21 22.68
N THR A 517 8.89 -22.82 21.51
CA THR A 517 9.35 -23.78 20.48
C THR A 517 10.86 -23.87 20.35
N GLY A 518 11.59 -22.82 20.72
CA GLY A 518 13.02 -22.66 20.42
C GLY A 518 13.30 -22.25 18.96
N PHE A 519 12.26 -22.07 18.12
CA PHE A 519 12.41 -21.57 16.76
C PHE A 519 12.58 -20.06 16.78
N ARG A 520 13.51 -19.55 15.96
CA ARG A 520 13.87 -18.12 15.97
C ARG A 520 12.76 -17.24 15.40
N TYR A 521 12.50 -16.13 16.12
CA TYR A 521 11.60 -15.06 15.66
C TYR A 521 12.39 -13.97 14.91
N TYR A 522 11.98 -13.71 13.68
CA TYR A 522 12.51 -12.66 12.80
C TYR A 522 11.55 -11.47 12.76
N GLY A 523 11.81 -10.50 13.65
CA GLY A 523 11.11 -9.21 13.67
C GLY A 523 11.72 -8.18 12.71
N GLY A 524 11.59 -6.89 13.05
CA GLY A 524 12.22 -5.79 12.33
C GLY A 524 13.68 -5.60 12.71
N GLY A 525 14.40 -4.81 11.89
CA GLY A 525 15.79 -4.43 12.12
C GLY A 525 16.78 -5.10 11.16
N ASP A 526 17.94 -4.44 11.00
CA ASP A 526 18.95 -4.84 10.02
C ASP A 526 19.63 -6.19 10.36
N GLU A 527 19.76 -6.48 11.64
CA GLU A 527 20.36 -7.74 12.10
C GLU A 527 19.44 -8.92 11.76
N ALA A 528 18.16 -8.85 12.15
CA ALA A 528 17.18 -9.89 11.81
C ALA A 528 17.05 -10.07 10.29
N ALA A 529 17.15 -8.98 9.54
CA ALA A 529 17.12 -9.01 8.08
C ALA A 529 18.32 -9.73 7.44
N LYS A 530 19.50 -9.68 8.06
CA LYS A 530 20.70 -10.41 7.61
C LYS A 530 20.69 -11.87 8.05
N GLU A 531 20.22 -12.12 9.25
CA GLU A 531 20.22 -13.46 9.85
C GLU A 531 19.24 -14.42 9.18
N ILE A 532 18.05 -13.94 8.81
CA ILE A 532 17.04 -14.76 8.09
C ILE A 532 17.55 -15.28 6.74
N LEU A 533 18.50 -14.57 6.13
CA LEU A 533 19.11 -14.99 4.86
C LEU A 533 20.12 -16.14 5.01
N LYS A 534 20.49 -16.49 6.26
CA LYS A 534 21.38 -17.62 6.57
C LYS A 534 20.62 -18.92 6.84
N GLU A 535 19.27 -18.84 6.94
CA GLU A 535 18.46 -20.04 7.16
C GLU A 535 18.47 -20.95 5.94
N ASP A 536 18.51 -22.26 6.21
CA ASP A 536 18.64 -23.32 5.20
C ASP A 536 17.36 -24.17 4.99
N GLY A 537 16.31 -23.89 5.77
CA GLY A 537 15.05 -24.62 5.71
C GLY A 537 15.03 -25.93 6.50
N SER A 538 16.07 -26.26 7.27
CA SER A 538 16.12 -27.48 8.10
C SER A 538 15.15 -27.44 9.28
N ARG A 539 14.66 -26.27 9.67
CA ARG A 539 13.75 -26.04 10.79
C ARG A 539 12.69 -24.98 10.46
N SER A 540 11.65 -24.92 11.29
CA SER A 540 10.67 -23.85 11.21
C SER A 540 11.25 -22.52 11.68
N ILE A 541 10.74 -21.42 11.10
CA ILE A 541 11.06 -20.05 11.48
C ILE A 541 9.78 -19.28 11.77
N ILE A 542 9.86 -18.26 12.62
CA ILE A 542 8.75 -17.38 12.97
C ILE A 542 9.04 -16.01 12.38
N CYS A 543 8.14 -15.46 11.58
CA CYS A 543 8.36 -14.23 10.85
C CYS A 543 7.29 -13.18 11.15
N SER A 544 7.70 -11.95 11.51
CA SER A 544 6.79 -10.81 11.48
C SER A 544 6.31 -10.57 10.05
N VAL A 545 5.00 -10.46 9.87
CA VAL A 545 4.37 -10.12 8.59
C VAL A 545 4.94 -8.79 8.07
N GLU A 546 4.90 -7.74 8.89
CA GLU A 546 5.31 -6.40 8.45
C GLU A 546 6.79 -6.33 8.05
N ALA A 547 7.68 -6.98 8.81
CA ALA A 547 9.11 -6.92 8.57
C ALA A 547 9.59 -7.81 7.40
N ASN A 548 8.87 -8.92 7.12
CA ASN A 548 9.39 -9.95 6.21
C ASN A 548 8.51 -10.21 4.97
N LYS A 549 7.34 -9.56 4.87
CA LYS A 549 6.49 -9.67 3.66
C LYS A 549 7.18 -9.17 2.39
N ARG A 550 8.22 -8.33 2.48
CA ARG A 550 8.96 -7.78 1.33
C ARG A 550 10.45 -8.09 1.39
N GLY A 551 11.11 -8.18 0.23
CA GLY A 551 12.55 -8.22 0.09
C GLY A 551 13.26 -9.48 0.60
N LYS A 552 12.56 -10.59 0.82
CA LYS A 552 13.18 -11.84 1.30
C LYS A 552 12.95 -12.99 0.31
N ASN A 553 13.93 -13.87 0.20
CA ASN A 553 13.86 -15.10 -0.57
C ASN A 553 13.79 -16.28 0.40
N LEU A 554 12.60 -16.84 0.61
CA LEU A 554 12.36 -17.92 1.57
C LEU A 554 11.84 -19.20 0.89
N GLN A 555 12.16 -19.38 -0.41
CA GLN A 555 11.75 -20.55 -1.21
C GLN A 555 12.43 -21.86 -0.80
N PHE A 556 13.34 -21.84 0.15
CA PHE A 556 13.86 -23.05 0.79
C PHE A 556 12.84 -23.72 1.72
N LEU A 557 11.73 -23.02 2.04
CA LEU A 557 10.56 -23.56 2.74
C LEU A 557 9.34 -23.54 1.83
N ASN A 558 8.43 -24.47 2.00
CA ASN A 558 7.20 -24.59 1.20
C ASN A 558 5.91 -24.67 2.04
N ARG A 559 6.04 -24.73 3.38
CA ARG A 559 4.90 -24.68 4.32
C ARG A 559 4.81 -23.31 4.98
N ASN A 560 3.59 -22.77 5.04
CA ASN A 560 3.31 -21.49 5.68
C ASN A 560 2.14 -21.67 6.65
N LEU A 561 2.20 -21.05 7.82
CA LEU A 561 1.06 -20.85 8.72
C LEU A 561 0.85 -19.35 8.91
N ILE A 562 -0.33 -18.86 8.58
CA ILE A 562 -0.70 -17.46 8.81
C ILE A 562 -1.59 -17.41 10.06
N VAL A 563 -1.06 -16.88 11.17
CA VAL A 563 -1.76 -16.83 12.46
C VAL A 563 -2.96 -15.89 12.41
N SER A 564 -2.81 -14.73 11.81
CA SER A 564 -3.89 -13.75 11.60
C SER A 564 -3.95 -13.37 10.12
N PHE A 565 -4.94 -13.93 9.40
CA PHE A 565 -5.02 -13.77 7.95
C PHE A 565 -5.22 -12.29 7.55
N PRO A 566 -4.38 -11.73 6.66
CA PRO A 566 -4.50 -10.34 6.25
C PRO A 566 -5.78 -10.08 5.44
N ALA A 567 -6.47 -8.98 5.71
CA ALA A 567 -7.59 -8.52 4.89
C ALA A 567 -7.14 -7.91 3.54
N SER A 568 -5.85 -7.63 3.38
CA SER A 568 -5.24 -7.09 2.17
C SER A 568 -4.74 -8.21 1.28
N ASN A 569 -5.29 -8.31 0.05
CA ASN A 569 -4.77 -9.22 -0.97
C ASN A 569 -3.29 -8.97 -1.26
N ASP A 570 -2.86 -7.71 -1.31
CA ASP A 570 -1.45 -7.34 -1.51
C ASP A 570 -0.52 -8.01 -0.48
N THR A 571 -0.93 -7.97 0.80
CA THR A 571 -0.15 -8.62 1.86
C THR A 571 -0.11 -10.14 1.68
N VAL A 572 -1.22 -10.78 1.32
CA VAL A 572 -1.27 -12.22 1.04
C VAL A 572 -0.36 -12.59 -0.13
N GLU A 573 -0.42 -11.83 -1.23
CA GLU A 573 0.44 -12.01 -2.41
C GLU A 573 1.93 -11.92 -2.05
N GLN A 574 2.29 -10.95 -1.22
CA GLN A 574 3.66 -10.76 -0.77
C GLN A 574 4.14 -11.89 0.14
N LEU A 575 3.33 -12.32 1.11
CA LEU A 575 3.67 -13.42 2.02
C LEU A 575 3.84 -14.73 1.27
N VAL A 576 2.81 -15.13 0.54
CA VAL A 576 2.82 -16.38 -0.23
C VAL A 576 3.92 -16.36 -1.30
N GLY A 577 4.17 -15.18 -1.88
CA GLY A 577 5.26 -14.96 -2.83
C GLY A 577 6.67 -15.10 -2.25
N ARG A 578 6.86 -15.27 -0.93
CA ARG A 578 8.17 -15.58 -0.34
C ARG A 578 8.56 -17.05 -0.57
N THR A 579 7.59 -17.93 -0.59
CA THR A 579 7.75 -19.38 -0.78
C THR A 579 7.29 -19.85 -2.16
N ALA A 580 6.12 -19.41 -2.64
CA ALA A 580 5.60 -19.73 -3.97
C ALA A 580 6.21 -18.81 -5.05
N ARG A 581 7.43 -19.12 -5.45
CA ARG A 581 8.20 -18.34 -6.44
C ARG A 581 9.16 -19.20 -7.25
N SER A 582 9.72 -18.62 -8.30
CA SER A 582 10.75 -19.27 -9.13
C SER A 582 11.93 -19.75 -8.28
N GLY A 583 12.35 -20.99 -8.48
CA GLY A 583 13.40 -21.64 -7.68
C GLY A 583 12.87 -22.45 -6.49
N GLN A 584 11.55 -22.52 -6.27
CA GLN A 584 10.97 -23.48 -5.32
C GLN A 584 11.14 -24.91 -5.90
N SER A 585 11.72 -25.79 -5.09
CA SER A 585 11.98 -27.19 -5.47
C SER A 585 10.93 -28.18 -5.00
N ALA A 586 10.02 -27.77 -4.11
CA ALA A 586 8.98 -28.63 -3.59
C ALA A 586 7.86 -28.87 -4.63
N ALA A 587 7.19 -29.99 -4.53
CA ALA A 587 6.08 -30.37 -5.41
C ALA A 587 4.81 -29.50 -5.20
N GLU A 588 4.63 -28.91 -4.02
CA GLU A 588 3.50 -28.07 -3.64
C GLU A 588 3.93 -27.04 -2.60
N VAL A 589 3.33 -25.86 -2.63
CA VAL A 589 3.39 -24.88 -1.55
C VAL A 589 2.06 -24.88 -0.80
N THR A 590 2.10 -25.03 0.52
CA THR A 590 0.91 -25.02 1.37
C THR A 590 0.87 -23.77 2.24
N VAL A 591 -0.34 -23.22 2.40
CA VAL A 591 -0.63 -22.07 3.25
C VAL A 591 -1.75 -22.47 4.21
N HIS A 592 -1.37 -22.80 5.44
CA HIS A 592 -2.32 -23.03 6.52
C HIS A 592 -2.79 -21.70 7.11
N TYR A 593 -4.05 -21.60 7.46
CA TYR A 593 -4.62 -20.38 8.03
C TYR A 593 -5.74 -20.69 9.02
N TYR A 594 -6.02 -19.74 9.91
CA TYR A 594 -7.11 -19.84 10.87
C TYR A 594 -8.31 -18.99 10.42
N ALA A 595 -9.53 -19.54 10.61
CA ALA A 595 -10.81 -18.89 10.31
C ALA A 595 -11.81 -19.07 11.49
N HIS A 596 -11.33 -19.11 12.72
CA HIS A 596 -12.10 -19.46 13.92
C HIS A 596 -12.90 -18.31 14.53
N THR A 597 -12.83 -17.11 13.97
CA THR A 597 -13.62 -15.94 14.37
C THR A 597 -14.13 -15.19 13.14
N GLU A 598 -15.25 -14.46 13.31
CA GLU A 598 -15.85 -13.65 12.24
C GLU A 598 -14.86 -12.64 11.63
N GLU A 599 -13.97 -12.05 12.44
CA GLU A 599 -12.98 -11.09 11.97
C GLU A 599 -11.94 -11.71 11.03
N LEU A 600 -11.57 -12.96 11.29
CA LEU A 600 -10.66 -13.71 10.42
C LEU A 600 -11.37 -14.17 9.14
N GLU A 601 -12.61 -14.66 9.25
CA GLU A 601 -13.45 -15.01 8.09
C GLU A 601 -13.68 -13.79 7.19
N ASP A 602 -14.03 -12.64 7.77
CA ASP A 602 -14.19 -11.36 7.07
C ASP A 602 -12.89 -10.91 6.39
N ALA A 603 -11.75 -11.08 7.04
CA ALA A 603 -10.45 -10.75 6.46
C ALA A 603 -10.17 -11.60 5.22
N ILE A 604 -10.42 -12.91 5.30
CA ILE A 604 -10.26 -13.84 4.19
C ILE A 604 -11.21 -13.47 3.03
N ALA A 605 -12.48 -13.22 3.34
CA ALA A 605 -13.49 -12.84 2.33
C ALA A 605 -13.10 -11.53 1.62
N LYS A 606 -12.62 -10.52 2.37
CA LYS A 606 -12.15 -9.25 1.83
C LYS A 606 -10.91 -9.45 0.94
N ALA A 607 -9.94 -10.24 1.39
CA ALA A 607 -8.74 -10.51 0.60
C ALA A 607 -9.09 -11.24 -0.72
N LYS A 608 -9.99 -12.23 -0.68
CA LYS A 608 -10.49 -12.93 -1.88
C LYS A 608 -11.20 -11.99 -2.85
N ALA A 609 -12.12 -11.17 -2.34
CA ALA A 609 -12.86 -10.20 -3.16
C ALA A 609 -11.91 -9.20 -3.84
N ARG A 610 -10.90 -8.71 -3.11
CA ARG A 610 -9.90 -7.81 -3.67
C ARG A 610 -8.96 -8.49 -4.66
N GLY A 611 -8.55 -9.73 -4.40
CA GLY A 611 -7.79 -10.53 -5.36
C GLY A 611 -8.52 -10.71 -6.67
N LYS A 612 -9.81 -11.05 -6.62
CA LYS A 612 -10.69 -11.15 -7.80
C LYS A 612 -10.79 -9.82 -8.55
N PHE A 613 -10.98 -8.71 -7.84
CA PHE A 613 -11.05 -7.37 -8.44
C PHE A 613 -9.73 -7.02 -9.16
N VAL A 614 -8.58 -7.26 -8.52
CA VAL A 614 -7.25 -6.99 -9.13
C VAL A 614 -7.06 -7.84 -10.40
N ASN A 615 -7.46 -9.11 -10.34
CA ASN A 615 -7.42 -10.00 -11.49
C ASN A 615 -8.28 -9.48 -12.65
N GLU A 616 -9.51 -9.04 -12.37
CA GLU A 616 -10.45 -8.50 -13.37
C GLU A 616 -10.00 -7.15 -13.97
N ILE A 617 -9.27 -6.32 -13.24
CA ILE A 617 -8.84 -4.98 -13.73
C ILE A 617 -7.45 -5.00 -14.37
N LEU A 618 -6.51 -5.81 -13.87
CA LEU A 618 -5.13 -5.84 -14.38
C LEU A 618 -4.80 -7.08 -15.23
N GLY A 619 -5.67 -8.10 -15.24
CA GLY A 619 -5.35 -9.40 -15.84
C GLY A 619 -4.23 -10.14 -15.09
N SER A 620 -3.79 -9.62 -13.95
CA SER A 620 -2.74 -10.26 -13.15
C SER A 620 -3.36 -11.28 -12.20
N GLU A 621 -3.24 -12.56 -12.55
CA GLU A 621 -3.76 -13.67 -11.74
C GLU A 621 -3.17 -13.66 -10.34
N GLN A 622 -4.00 -13.45 -9.34
CA GLN A 622 -3.60 -13.39 -7.93
C GLN A 622 -3.52 -14.80 -7.32
N LYS A 623 -2.50 -15.06 -6.48
CA LYS A 623 -2.29 -16.37 -5.81
C LYS A 623 -3.50 -16.82 -5.02
N ILE A 624 -4.16 -15.90 -4.35
CA ILE A 624 -5.40 -16.14 -3.60
C ILE A 624 -6.57 -16.62 -4.50
N CYS A 625 -6.54 -16.28 -5.80
CA CYS A 625 -7.58 -16.66 -6.77
C CYS A 625 -7.33 -18.01 -7.44
N TRP A 626 -6.07 -18.33 -7.78
CA TRP A 626 -5.76 -19.60 -8.44
C TRP A 626 -5.34 -20.72 -7.49
N GLY A 627 -4.94 -20.38 -6.26
CA GLY A 627 -4.67 -21.39 -5.23
C GLY A 627 -5.91 -22.21 -4.88
N THR A 628 -5.71 -23.50 -4.66
CA THR A 628 -6.78 -24.42 -4.25
C THR A 628 -7.11 -24.21 -2.77
N TRP A 629 -8.39 -23.97 -2.46
CA TRP A 629 -8.87 -23.83 -1.08
C TRP A 629 -9.46 -25.15 -0.58
N ARG A 630 -8.95 -25.66 0.54
CA ARG A 630 -9.34 -26.95 1.17
C ARG A 630 -9.72 -26.76 2.62
#